data_4358322bbc5870dd4bcb353f7281da82
#
_entry.id   4358322bbc5870dd4bcb353f7281da82
#
_cell.length_a   1.000
_cell.length_b   1.000
_cell.length_c   1.000
_cell.angle_alpha   90.00
_cell.angle_beta   90.00
_cell.angle_gamma   90.00
#
_symmetry.space_group_name_H-M   'P 1'
#
loop_
_entity.id
_entity.type
_entity.pdbx_description
1 polymer ?
#
loop_
_entity_poly.entity_id
_entity_poly.type
_entity_poly.pdbx_seq_one_letter_code
_entity_poly.pdbx_strand_id
1 'polypeptide(L)'
;MTDALSPTVTTTDDNEVTAVITGEFDMPATFTTEPALERALERPDLRSFTLDLTGLTFIDSLGLGVVIRLAAELEARGIPLCILPGPPPVQRVFTTAGLAHALPFEPEQPR
;
A
#
# COMPACT_ATOMS: atom_id res chain seq x y z
N MET A 1 -11.04 12.12 -20.37
CA MET A 1 -10.09 11.09 -20.23
C MET A 1 -9.78 10.77 -18.78
N THR A 2 -9.71 9.56 -18.47
CA THR A 2 -9.48 9.12 -17.12
C THR A 2 -8.12 8.50 -17.00
N ASP A 3 -7.35 8.94 -16.06
CA ASP A 3 -6.06 8.35 -15.82
C ASP A 3 -6.20 7.06 -15.06
N ALA A 4 -5.39 6.10 -15.44
CA ALA A 4 -5.28 4.91 -14.63
C ALA A 4 -4.76 5.31 -13.25
N LEU A 5 -5.18 4.53 -12.25
CA LEU A 5 -4.67 4.76 -10.90
C LEU A 5 -3.17 4.58 -10.89
N SER A 6 -2.48 5.59 -10.41
CA SER A 6 -1.03 5.56 -10.25
C SER A 6 -0.68 6.02 -8.86
N PRO A 7 0.18 5.32 -8.17
CA PRO A 7 0.59 5.79 -6.85
C PRO A 7 1.50 7.00 -6.98
N THR A 8 1.42 7.87 -6.01
CA THR A 8 2.40 8.93 -5.85
C THR A 8 3.47 8.42 -4.91
N VAL A 9 4.69 8.29 -5.43
CA VAL A 9 5.79 7.75 -4.65
C VAL A 9 6.76 8.87 -4.32
N THR A 10 7.02 9.06 -3.03
CA THR A 10 7.92 10.08 -2.53
C THR A 10 9.04 9.40 -1.77
N THR A 11 10.28 9.84 -2.01
CA THR A 11 11.44 9.30 -1.31
C THR A 11 12.16 10.45 -0.61
N THR A 12 12.43 10.28 0.67
CA THR A 12 13.19 11.28 1.42
C THR A 12 14.67 11.08 1.25
N ASP A 13 15.46 12.04 1.73
CA ASP A 13 16.92 11.93 1.72
C ASP A 13 17.41 10.76 2.57
N ASP A 14 16.60 10.31 3.52
CA ASP A 14 16.95 9.19 4.38
C ASP A 14 16.49 7.85 3.82
N ASN A 15 16.09 7.82 2.56
CA ASN A 15 15.65 6.59 1.89
C ASN A 15 14.39 6.01 2.51
N GLU A 16 13.50 6.89 2.94
CA GLU A 16 12.18 6.51 3.42
C GLU A 16 11.18 6.78 2.31
N VAL A 17 10.44 5.75 1.92
CA VAL A 17 9.53 5.83 0.80
C VAL A 17 8.09 5.87 1.30
N THR A 18 7.30 6.74 0.72
CA THR A 18 5.85 6.78 0.94
C THR A 18 5.17 6.64 -0.41
N ALA A 19 4.29 5.66 -0.52
CA ALA A 19 3.48 5.45 -1.71
C ALA A 19 2.03 5.72 -1.34
N VAL A 20 1.41 6.67 -2.05
CA VAL A 20 0.03 7.07 -1.81
C VAL A 20 -0.81 6.53 -2.96
N ILE A 21 -1.81 5.73 -2.63
CA ILE A 21 -2.72 5.15 -3.63
C ILE A 21 -4.11 5.72 -3.36
N THR A 22 -4.70 6.31 -4.40
CA THR A 22 -6.02 6.92 -4.29
C THR A 22 -6.96 6.31 -5.32
N GLY A 23 -8.26 6.47 -5.08
CA GLY A 23 -9.27 6.02 -6.03
C GLY A 23 -9.61 4.55 -5.84
N GLU A 24 -9.81 3.85 -6.95
CA GLU A 24 -10.24 2.45 -6.93
C GLU A 24 -9.05 1.55 -7.23
N PHE A 25 -8.74 0.69 -6.29
CA PHE A 25 -7.62 -0.25 -6.45
C PHE A 25 -8.19 -1.57 -6.94
N ASP A 26 -8.56 -1.60 -8.20
CA ASP A 26 -9.18 -2.74 -8.87
C ASP A 26 -8.21 -3.35 -9.88
N MET A 27 -8.71 -4.30 -10.68
CA MET A 27 -7.86 -5.00 -11.61
C MET A 27 -7.13 -4.07 -12.57
N PRO A 28 -7.80 -3.12 -13.25
CA PRO A 28 -7.04 -2.22 -14.13
C PRO A 28 -5.96 -1.44 -13.41
N ALA A 29 -6.23 -1.03 -12.17
CA ALA A 29 -5.26 -0.24 -11.42
C ALA A 29 -4.03 -1.04 -11.04
N THR A 30 -4.15 -2.37 -10.86
CA THR A 30 -2.98 -3.15 -10.50
C THR A 30 -1.92 -3.14 -11.59
N PHE A 31 -2.33 -2.97 -12.84
CA PHE A 31 -1.37 -2.96 -13.95
C PHE A 31 -0.45 -1.75 -13.92
N THR A 32 -0.86 -0.66 -13.28
CA THR A 32 0.00 0.51 -13.15
C THR A 32 0.60 0.61 -11.75
N THR A 33 -0.14 0.19 -10.76
CA THR A 33 0.28 0.34 -9.37
C THR A 33 1.38 -0.64 -8.99
N GLU A 34 1.21 -1.91 -9.35
CA GLU A 34 2.18 -2.91 -8.94
C GLU A 34 3.58 -2.64 -9.50
N PRO A 35 3.73 -2.32 -10.82
CA PRO A 35 5.07 -2.00 -11.31
C PRO A 35 5.67 -0.78 -10.64
N ALA A 36 4.85 0.22 -10.29
CA ALA A 36 5.38 1.40 -9.63
C ALA A 36 5.90 1.07 -8.23
N LEU A 37 5.19 0.20 -7.50
CA LEU A 37 5.65 -0.23 -6.20
C LEU A 37 6.91 -1.08 -6.31
N GLU A 38 6.98 -1.93 -7.31
CA GLU A 38 8.18 -2.74 -7.53
C GLU A 38 9.40 -1.88 -7.81
N ARG A 39 9.22 -0.81 -8.59
CA ARG A 39 10.33 0.11 -8.84
C ARG A 39 10.77 0.81 -7.57
N ALA A 40 9.82 1.15 -6.70
CA ALA A 40 10.18 1.77 -5.43
C ALA A 40 10.97 0.80 -4.55
N LEU A 41 10.70 -0.49 -4.66
CA LEU A 41 11.40 -1.51 -3.88
C LEU A 41 12.80 -1.80 -4.41
N GLU A 42 13.15 -1.31 -5.59
CA GLU A 42 14.47 -1.58 -6.17
C GLU A 42 15.58 -0.79 -5.50
N ARG A 43 15.25 0.15 -4.64
CA ARG A 43 16.27 0.93 -3.95
C ARG A 43 17.05 0.02 -3.00
N PRO A 44 18.37 -0.11 -3.15
CA PRO A 44 19.12 -1.03 -2.31
C PRO A 44 19.25 -0.58 -0.86
N ASP A 45 19.13 0.72 -0.62
CA ASP A 45 19.32 1.28 0.71
C ASP A 45 17.99 1.76 1.33
N LEU A 46 16.90 1.15 0.94
CA LEU A 46 15.57 1.47 1.46
C LEU A 46 15.50 1.23 2.96
N ARG A 47 15.10 2.25 3.72
CA ARG A 47 15.09 2.16 5.17
C ARG A 47 13.71 1.94 5.75
N SER A 48 12.67 2.45 5.09
CA SER A 48 11.30 2.25 5.57
C SER A 48 10.35 2.51 4.41
N PHE A 49 9.15 1.98 4.54
CA PHE A 49 8.14 2.11 3.50
C PHE A 49 6.80 2.38 4.17
N THR A 50 6.11 3.42 3.70
CA THR A 50 4.76 3.74 4.15
C THR A 50 3.83 3.62 2.96
N LEU A 51 2.77 2.83 3.13
CA LEU A 51 1.74 2.67 2.11
C LEU A 51 0.50 3.39 2.60
N ASP A 52 0.12 4.45 1.90
CA ASP A 52 -0.97 5.31 2.33
C ASP A 52 -2.23 4.96 1.53
N LEU A 53 -3.19 4.35 2.20
CA LEU A 53 -4.45 3.94 1.57
C LEU A 53 -5.61 4.86 1.94
N THR A 54 -5.32 5.99 2.61
CA THR A 54 -6.39 6.84 3.12
C THR A 54 -7.26 7.42 2.01
N GLY A 55 -6.74 7.55 0.81
CA GLY A 55 -7.51 8.07 -0.33
C GLY A 55 -8.17 7.02 -1.19
N LEU A 56 -8.10 5.75 -0.81
CA LEU A 56 -8.79 4.71 -1.58
C LEU A 56 -10.29 4.78 -1.34
N THR A 57 -11.05 4.50 -2.39
CA THR A 57 -12.51 4.37 -2.26
C THR A 57 -12.95 2.93 -2.47
N PHE A 58 -12.08 2.08 -3.00
CA PHE A 58 -12.44 0.70 -3.31
C PHE A 58 -11.16 -0.13 -3.42
N ILE A 59 -11.22 -1.38 -3.01
CA ILE A 59 -10.15 -2.34 -3.23
C ILE A 59 -10.79 -3.71 -3.51
N ASP A 60 -10.28 -4.40 -4.53
CA ASP A 60 -10.74 -5.76 -4.82
C ASP A 60 -9.65 -6.77 -4.46
N SER A 61 -9.90 -8.05 -4.77
CA SER A 61 -8.97 -9.10 -4.37
C SER A 61 -7.61 -8.98 -5.06
N LEU A 62 -7.56 -8.40 -6.25
CA LEU A 62 -6.28 -8.20 -6.92
C LEU A 62 -5.47 -7.10 -6.26
N GLY A 63 -6.13 -6.01 -5.89
CA GLY A 63 -5.45 -4.96 -5.14
C GLY A 63 -4.99 -5.44 -3.78
N LEU A 64 -5.84 -6.24 -3.13
CA LEU A 64 -5.47 -6.85 -1.86
C LEU A 64 -4.20 -7.70 -2.01
N GLY A 65 -4.12 -8.47 -3.10
CA GLY A 65 -2.94 -9.29 -3.36
C GLY A 65 -1.67 -8.48 -3.52
N VAL A 66 -1.78 -7.30 -4.13
CA VAL A 66 -0.62 -6.42 -4.28
C VAL A 66 -0.13 -5.97 -2.91
N VAL A 67 -1.04 -5.60 -2.01
CA VAL A 67 -0.65 -5.18 -0.66
C VAL A 67 0.02 -6.32 0.08
N ILE A 68 -0.53 -7.53 -0.03
CA ILE A 68 0.05 -8.70 0.63
C ILE A 68 1.47 -8.97 0.12
N ARG A 69 1.66 -8.91 -1.20
CA ARG A 69 2.99 -9.17 -1.77
C ARG A 69 4.00 -8.10 -1.37
N LEU A 70 3.56 -6.85 -1.32
CA LEU A 70 4.43 -5.77 -0.87
C LEU A 70 4.87 -6.01 0.56
N ALA A 71 3.93 -6.36 1.43
CA ALA A 71 4.26 -6.60 2.83
C ALA A 71 5.23 -7.77 2.98
N ALA A 72 5.00 -8.85 2.21
CA ALA A 72 5.88 -10.01 2.29
C ALA A 72 7.29 -9.68 1.82
N GLU A 73 7.42 -8.89 0.76
CA GLU A 73 8.72 -8.53 0.24
C GLU A 73 9.49 -7.68 1.24
N LEU A 74 8.82 -6.70 1.84
CA LEU A 74 9.49 -5.84 2.81
C LEU A 74 9.87 -6.60 4.07
N GLU A 75 9.00 -7.51 4.51
CA GLU A 75 9.32 -8.33 5.66
C GLU A 75 10.54 -9.21 5.40
N ALA A 76 10.59 -9.82 4.21
CA ALA A 76 11.72 -10.66 3.85
C ALA A 76 13.03 -9.88 3.82
N ARG A 77 12.97 -8.58 3.53
CA ARG A 77 14.15 -7.73 3.48
C ARG A 77 14.45 -7.04 4.81
N GLY A 78 13.60 -7.26 5.82
CA GLY A 78 13.78 -6.61 7.11
C GLY A 78 13.50 -5.12 7.11
N ILE A 79 12.69 -4.64 6.18
CA ILE A 79 12.39 -3.23 6.05
C ILE A 79 11.04 -2.95 6.70
N PRO A 80 10.97 -2.01 7.65
CA PRO A 80 9.69 -1.69 8.30
C PRO A 80 8.67 -1.16 7.31
N LEU A 81 7.45 -1.65 7.41
CA LEU A 81 6.32 -1.19 6.62
C LEU A 81 5.26 -0.66 7.56
N CYS A 82 4.71 0.51 7.23
CA CYS A 82 3.54 1.06 7.90
C CYS A 82 2.46 1.27 6.86
N ILE A 83 1.24 0.80 7.13
CA ILE A 83 0.11 1.00 6.23
C ILE A 83 -0.87 1.94 6.90
N LEU A 84 -1.11 3.10 6.28
CA LEU A 84 -2.12 4.02 6.74
C LEU A 84 -3.46 3.50 6.23
N PRO A 85 -4.40 3.16 7.13
CA PRO A 85 -5.61 2.47 6.72
C PRO A 85 -6.52 3.32 5.86
N GLY A 86 -7.27 2.65 5.00
CA GLY A 86 -8.27 3.31 4.18
C GLY A 86 -9.54 3.55 4.95
N PRO A 87 -10.53 4.14 4.28
CA PRO A 87 -11.83 4.37 4.91
C PRO A 87 -12.54 3.05 5.22
N PRO A 88 -13.62 3.10 6.02
CA PRO A 88 -14.25 1.87 6.49
C PRO A 88 -14.60 0.85 5.41
N PRO A 89 -15.12 1.23 4.24
CA PRO A 89 -15.40 0.19 3.23
C PRO A 89 -14.15 -0.53 2.76
N VAL A 90 -13.03 0.16 2.67
CA VAL A 90 -11.77 -0.45 2.26
C VAL A 90 -11.25 -1.35 3.38
N GLN A 91 -11.24 -0.84 4.61
CA GLN A 91 -10.76 -1.64 5.74
C GLN A 91 -11.61 -2.87 5.97
N ARG A 92 -12.90 -2.82 5.64
CA ARG A 92 -13.76 -4.00 5.79
C ARG A 92 -13.29 -5.14 4.90
N VAL A 93 -12.74 -4.84 3.72
CA VAL A 93 -12.22 -5.89 2.85
C VAL A 93 -11.06 -6.62 3.53
N PHE A 94 -10.16 -5.87 4.17
CA PHE A 94 -9.05 -6.49 4.89
C PHE A 94 -9.54 -7.30 6.08
N THR A 95 -10.52 -6.77 6.81
CA THR A 95 -11.06 -7.47 7.97
C THR A 95 -11.74 -8.78 7.54
N THR A 96 -12.54 -8.72 6.48
CA THR A 96 -13.23 -9.90 5.98
C THR A 96 -12.26 -10.97 5.50
N ALA A 97 -11.13 -10.55 4.94
CA ALA A 97 -10.10 -11.48 4.49
C ALA A 97 -9.21 -11.98 5.62
N GLY A 98 -9.45 -11.53 6.86
CA GLY A 98 -8.65 -11.97 8.00
C GLY A 98 -7.31 -11.29 8.11
N LEU A 99 -7.15 -10.12 7.48
CA LEU A 99 -5.85 -9.48 7.37
C LEU A 99 -5.71 -8.25 8.27
N ALA A 100 -6.75 -7.90 9.02
CA ALA A 100 -6.72 -6.67 9.80
C ALA A 100 -5.57 -6.66 10.82
N HIS A 101 -5.23 -7.82 11.34
CA HIS A 101 -4.14 -7.93 12.32
C HIS A 101 -2.90 -8.59 11.75
N ALA A 102 -2.97 -9.08 10.52
CA ALA A 102 -1.83 -9.73 9.88
C ALA A 102 -0.94 -8.73 9.16
N LEU A 103 -1.46 -7.57 8.82
CA LEU A 103 -0.72 -6.53 8.13
C LEU A 103 -0.41 -5.38 9.08
N PRO A 104 0.68 -4.64 8.85
CA PRO A 104 1.12 -3.60 9.78
C PRO A 104 0.36 -2.29 9.58
N PHE A 105 -0.95 -2.33 9.80
CA PHE A 105 -1.74 -1.12 9.76
C PHE A 105 -1.42 -0.23 10.95
N GLU A 106 -1.33 1.06 10.68
CA GLU A 106 -1.18 2.02 11.75
C GLU A 106 -2.46 2.02 12.59
N PRO A 107 -2.36 1.96 13.92
CA PRO A 107 -3.56 1.97 14.74
C PRO A 107 -4.29 3.29 14.60
N GLU A 108 -5.62 3.22 14.69
CA GLU A 108 -6.44 4.41 14.66
C GLU A 108 -6.16 5.23 15.91
N GLN A 109 -5.97 6.53 15.71
CA GLN A 109 -5.67 7.40 16.83
C GLN A 109 -6.95 7.73 17.59
N PRO A 110 -6.97 7.59 18.92
CA PRO A 110 -8.12 8.03 19.68
C PRO A 110 -8.24 9.54 19.62
N ARG A 111 -9.46 10.03 19.73
CA ARG A 111 -9.72 11.47 19.72
C ARG A 111 -10.06 11.97 21.09
#